data_236e6fcca99ecdbd2ecd0a71dabb0595
#
_entry.id   236e6fcca99ecdbd2ecd0a71dabb0595
#
_cell.length_a   1.000
_cell.length_b   1.000
_cell.length_c   1.000
_cell.angle_alpha   90.00
_cell.angle_beta   90.00
_cell.angle_gamma   90.00
#
_symmetry.space_group_name_H-M   'P 1'
#
loop_
_entity.id
_entity.type
_entity.pdbx_description
1 polymer ?
#
loop_
_entity_poly.entity_id
_entity_poly.type
_entity_poly.pdbx_seq_one_letter_code
_entity_poly.pdbx_strand_id
1 'polypeptide(L)'
;MAETLTRYDTDKIPLALADKAMFIHHLNEEHQDELAMFINAFTPASVGEYDIVSITELYPDGLLLDVITMNRYQNDFNALKDSKAISNSFAENISSFNHQYFINFFVPISDSETLHEQYISLLQSSATKLGKRTIKLHEQHFRVIDGYYVSPNMYRLVVTAPDNIPLNHPGYAYLFELNSDVFSTINNESEDNDKPLQRYYTLRKAWRDPISASVQAWIDVYVHGDTPGGNWARSLVCGMPIKTVRDYPEKVEHLTEGQCLLICDETSLPTVANLLENWQNPLPPLVIAITEEPEDISYLHILNLCQHLGHDEHFLQDNLLHIIKTPTTEIPEQIISLLHARLTTLPLKIGKVWGALEAADIKSLRQQLKATLGLSRQDMIIKVYWRA
;
A
#
# COMPACT_ATOMS: atom_id res chain seq x y z
N MET A 1 21.84 -3.13 24.18
CA MET A 1 21.62 -1.97 25.06
C MET A 1 21.56 -0.75 24.16
N ALA A 2 20.41 -0.12 24.05
CA ALA A 2 20.30 1.13 23.30
C ALA A 2 20.79 2.26 24.19
N GLU A 3 21.89 2.90 23.84
CA GLU A 3 22.32 4.14 24.48
C GLU A 3 21.41 5.27 23.97
N THR A 4 20.74 5.92 24.86
CA THR A 4 20.01 7.16 24.59
C THR A 4 21.06 8.25 24.39
N LEU A 5 21.47 8.50 23.15
CA LEU A 5 22.40 9.56 22.83
C LEU A 5 21.68 10.92 22.91
N THR A 6 21.83 11.60 24.04
CA THR A 6 21.37 12.98 24.23
C THR A 6 22.30 14.03 23.60
N ARG A 7 23.34 13.62 22.89
CA ARG A 7 24.17 14.49 22.04
C ARG A 7 24.79 13.68 20.92
N TYR A 8 24.50 14.11 19.71
CA TYR A 8 25.03 13.55 18.48
C TYR A 8 26.56 13.63 18.45
N ASP A 9 27.21 12.50 18.16
CA ASP A 9 28.64 12.47 17.87
C ASP A 9 28.84 13.06 16.46
N THR A 10 29.36 14.28 16.39
CA THR A 10 29.57 15.05 15.16
C THR A 10 30.64 14.47 14.25
N ASP A 11 31.31 13.38 14.65
CA ASP A 11 32.42 12.79 13.91
C ASP A 11 32.01 11.66 12.96
N LYS A 12 30.74 11.25 12.93
CA LYS A 12 30.27 10.22 11.99
C LYS A 12 30.19 10.76 10.56
N ILE A 13 30.76 10.01 9.62
CA ILE A 13 30.71 10.33 8.18
C ILE A 13 29.41 9.80 7.58
N PRO A 14 28.56 10.65 6.99
CA PRO A 14 27.36 10.20 6.30
C PRO A 14 27.64 9.19 5.20
N LEU A 15 26.70 8.26 4.99
CA LEU A 15 26.78 7.27 3.92
C LEU A 15 26.75 7.95 2.54
N ALA A 16 27.72 7.61 1.69
CA ALA A 16 27.88 8.17 0.35
C ALA A 16 27.34 7.20 -0.71
N LEU A 17 26.02 7.19 -0.94
CA LEU A 17 25.35 6.43 -2.02
C LEU A 17 24.61 7.37 -2.95
N ALA A 18 24.61 7.05 -4.25
CA ALA A 18 24.00 7.88 -5.28
C ALA A 18 22.46 8.00 -5.11
N ASP A 19 21.81 6.96 -4.64
CA ASP A 19 20.37 6.86 -4.44
C ASP A 19 19.89 7.20 -3.01
N LYS A 20 20.83 7.55 -2.11
CA LYS A 20 20.53 7.88 -0.70
C LYS A 20 19.40 8.91 -0.55
N ALA A 21 19.47 10.02 -1.28
CA ALA A 21 18.47 11.08 -1.17
C ALA A 21 17.09 10.62 -1.59
N MET A 22 17.01 9.82 -2.65
CA MET A 22 15.74 9.24 -3.13
C MET A 22 15.19 8.23 -2.12
N PHE A 23 16.04 7.40 -1.53
CA PHE A 23 15.66 6.44 -0.49
C PHE A 23 15.09 7.15 0.73
N ILE A 24 15.78 8.17 1.27
CA ILE A 24 15.29 8.96 2.41
C ILE A 24 13.96 9.63 2.09
N HIS A 25 13.84 10.26 0.92
CA HIS A 25 12.61 10.92 0.51
C HIS A 25 11.44 9.94 0.44
N HIS A 26 11.65 8.80 -0.20
CA HIS A 26 10.62 7.75 -0.32
C HIS A 26 10.13 7.27 1.06
N LEU A 27 11.03 6.96 1.97
CA LEU A 27 10.66 6.48 3.30
C LEU A 27 9.95 7.55 4.13
N ASN A 28 10.39 8.79 4.05
CA ASN A 28 9.76 9.90 4.77
C ASN A 28 8.35 10.21 4.27
N GLU A 29 8.06 10.02 2.99
CA GLU A 29 6.73 10.28 2.42
C GLU A 29 5.77 9.09 2.57
N GLU A 30 6.27 7.86 2.43
CA GLU A 30 5.41 6.68 2.29
C GLU A 30 5.46 5.70 3.47
N HIS A 31 6.53 5.73 4.29
CA HIS A 31 6.81 4.69 5.31
C HIS A 31 6.97 5.24 6.74
N GLN A 32 6.37 6.37 7.08
CA GLN A 32 6.50 6.96 8.42
C GLN A 32 6.06 6.02 9.57
N ASP A 33 5.07 5.13 9.32
CA ASP A 33 4.64 4.15 10.32
C ASP A 33 5.74 3.13 10.63
N GLU A 34 6.53 2.77 9.62
CA GLU A 34 7.68 1.87 9.77
C GLU A 34 8.81 2.55 10.54
N LEU A 35 9.05 3.85 10.25
CA LEU A 35 10.01 4.65 11.00
C LEU A 35 9.61 4.80 12.47
N ALA A 36 8.31 5.03 12.74
CA ALA A 36 7.77 5.04 14.10
C ALA A 36 7.93 3.70 14.81
N MET A 37 7.78 2.57 14.08
CA MET A 37 8.07 1.25 14.63
C MET A 37 9.52 1.08 15.06
N PHE A 38 10.48 1.64 14.34
CA PHE A 38 11.90 1.58 14.73
C PHE A 38 12.12 2.27 16.07
N ILE A 39 11.57 3.48 16.25
CA ILE A 39 11.67 4.19 17.54
C ILE A 39 11.05 3.34 18.65
N ASN A 40 9.82 2.87 18.47
CA ASN A 40 9.08 2.10 19.49
C ASN A 40 9.73 0.76 19.83
N ALA A 41 10.48 0.14 18.87
CA ALA A 41 11.11 -1.17 19.07
C ALA A 41 12.53 -1.09 19.64
N PHE A 42 13.28 -0.03 19.32
CA PHE A 42 14.72 0.03 19.61
C PHE A 42 15.09 1.13 20.60
N THR A 43 14.16 1.99 21.00
CA THR A 43 14.40 3.03 21.98
C THR A 43 13.37 2.95 23.14
N PRO A 44 13.62 3.60 24.27
CA PRO A 44 12.63 3.69 25.34
C PRO A 44 11.52 4.71 25.03
N ALA A 45 11.60 5.46 23.92
CA ALA A 45 10.59 6.42 23.52
C ALA A 45 9.34 5.72 22.95
N SER A 46 8.20 6.37 23.09
CA SER A 46 6.93 5.95 22.50
C SER A 46 6.46 7.03 21.54
N VAL A 47 6.40 6.68 20.26
CA VAL A 47 5.88 7.53 19.19
C VAL A 47 4.40 7.24 19.01
N GLY A 48 3.57 8.28 19.13
CA GLY A 48 2.12 8.21 18.97
C GLY A 48 1.67 8.54 17.55
N GLU A 49 0.36 8.45 17.35
CA GLU A 49 -0.31 8.65 16.06
C GLU A 49 -0.08 10.03 15.42
N TYR A 50 0.09 11.04 16.25
CA TYR A 50 0.22 12.44 15.79
C TYR A 50 1.67 12.90 15.67
N ASP A 51 2.61 12.09 16.10
CA ASP A 51 4.03 12.39 15.99
C ASP A 51 4.53 12.15 14.57
N ILE A 52 5.41 13.01 14.10
CA ILE A 52 6.03 12.91 12.79
C ILE A 52 7.43 12.33 12.98
N VAL A 53 7.71 11.23 12.30
CA VAL A 53 9.04 10.62 12.28
C VAL A 53 9.64 10.73 10.89
N SER A 54 10.87 11.20 10.80
CA SER A 54 11.57 11.31 9.52
C SER A 54 13.05 10.92 9.64
N ILE A 55 13.59 10.30 8.60
CA ILE A 55 15.04 10.07 8.46
C ILE A 55 15.67 11.40 8.08
N THR A 56 16.63 11.85 8.86
CA THR A 56 17.42 13.04 8.55
C THR A 56 18.76 12.72 7.90
N GLU A 57 19.36 11.58 8.28
CA GLU A 57 20.62 11.16 7.69
C GLU A 57 20.81 9.64 7.79
N LEU A 58 21.60 9.08 6.89
CA LEU A 58 22.06 7.70 6.87
C LEU A 58 23.59 7.63 7.05
N TYR A 59 24.00 6.69 7.90
CA TYR A 59 25.39 6.39 8.18
C TYR A 59 25.67 4.92 7.86
N PRO A 60 26.93 4.52 7.67
CA PRO A 60 27.26 3.11 7.44
C PRO A 60 26.74 2.16 8.52
N ASP A 61 26.64 2.62 9.74
CA ASP A 61 26.25 1.82 10.92
C ASP A 61 24.82 2.06 11.42
N GLY A 62 24.04 2.96 10.78
CA GLY A 62 22.67 3.22 11.22
C GLY A 62 22.00 4.40 10.54
N LEU A 63 20.78 4.67 10.96
CA LEU A 63 19.96 5.79 10.49
C LEU A 63 19.63 6.74 11.64
N LEU A 64 19.61 8.03 11.33
CA LEU A 64 19.22 9.09 12.24
C LEU A 64 17.79 9.50 11.98
N LEU A 65 16.97 9.43 13.01
CA LEU A 65 15.56 9.79 12.98
C LEU A 65 15.30 11.03 13.81
N ASP A 66 14.55 11.97 13.24
CA ASP A 66 13.92 13.06 13.96
C ASP A 66 12.49 12.70 14.30
N VAL A 67 12.10 12.97 15.56
CA VAL A 67 10.72 12.83 16.03
C VAL A 67 10.20 14.19 16.46
N ILE A 68 9.18 14.68 15.78
CA ILE A 68 8.46 15.91 16.13
C ILE A 68 7.20 15.50 16.87
N THR A 69 7.19 15.71 18.19
CA THR A 69 6.02 15.42 19.03
C THR A 69 5.03 16.56 18.93
N MET A 70 3.80 16.26 18.49
CA MET A 70 2.70 17.21 18.47
C MET A 70 1.97 17.18 19.82
N ASN A 71 1.94 18.32 20.50
CA ASN A 71 1.29 18.43 21.81
C ASN A 71 -0.22 18.14 21.70
N ARG A 72 -0.77 17.19 22.49
CA ARG A 72 -2.19 16.76 22.48
C ARG A 72 -3.22 17.89 22.63
N TYR A 73 -2.80 19.05 23.15
CA TYR A 73 -3.67 20.21 23.31
C TYR A 73 -4.08 20.91 22.02
N GLN A 74 -3.46 20.57 20.87
CA GLN A 74 -3.77 21.19 19.58
C GLN A 74 -5.05 20.66 18.93
N ASN A 75 -5.43 19.40 19.20
CA ASN A 75 -6.66 18.82 18.67
C ASN A 75 -7.90 19.36 19.37
N ASP A 76 -7.83 19.63 20.66
CA ASP A 76 -8.92 20.27 21.40
C ASP A 76 -9.11 21.74 20.96
N PHE A 77 -8.02 22.39 20.51
CA PHE A 77 -8.04 23.79 20.04
C PHE A 77 -8.65 23.93 18.64
N ASN A 78 -8.44 22.96 17.74
CA ASN A 78 -9.06 22.96 16.42
C ASN A 78 -10.56 22.67 16.49
N ALA A 79 -11.00 21.86 17.46
CA ALA A 79 -12.42 21.62 17.74
C ALA A 79 -13.11 22.85 18.36
N LEU A 80 -12.34 23.75 19.01
CA LEU A 80 -12.85 24.99 19.65
C LEU A 80 -12.81 26.21 18.72
N LYS A 81 -12.11 26.17 17.58
CA LYS A 81 -12.05 27.26 16.59
C LYS A 81 -13.38 27.58 15.91
N ASP A 82 -14.35 26.70 15.97
CA ASP A 82 -15.72 26.94 15.47
C ASP A 82 -16.56 27.81 16.41
N SER A 83 -16.08 28.17 17.61
CA SER A 83 -16.70 29.15 18.45
C SER A 83 -15.94 30.51 18.39
N LYS A 84 -16.60 31.47 17.76
CA LYS A 84 -16.13 32.86 17.53
C LYS A 84 -15.77 33.64 18.81
N ALA A 85 -14.77 33.28 19.54
CA ALA A 85 -14.26 34.13 20.65
C ALA A 85 -12.94 33.63 21.25
N ILE A 86 -11.81 33.67 20.51
CA ILE A 86 -10.51 33.68 21.19
C ILE A 86 -9.53 34.50 20.34
N SER A 87 -9.01 35.57 20.96
CA SER A 87 -8.10 36.56 20.40
C SER A 87 -6.71 35.98 20.05
N ASN A 88 -6.07 36.60 19.05
CA ASN A 88 -4.79 36.28 18.41
C ASN A 88 -3.52 36.21 19.31
N SER A 89 -3.63 36.15 20.63
CA SER A 89 -2.47 36.18 21.54
C SER A 89 -1.94 34.80 21.98
N PHE A 90 -2.54 33.68 21.52
CA PHE A 90 -2.14 32.34 21.93
C PHE A 90 -1.38 31.54 20.86
N ALA A 91 -1.14 32.11 19.69
CA ALA A 91 -0.48 31.41 18.57
C ALA A 91 1.05 31.29 18.70
N GLU A 92 1.68 31.91 19.71
CA GLU A 92 3.16 32.00 19.79
C GLU A 92 3.83 31.00 20.74
N ASN A 93 3.10 30.06 21.35
CA ASN A 93 3.70 29.08 22.29
C ASN A 93 3.44 27.61 21.87
N ILE A 94 3.67 27.28 20.61
CA ILE A 94 3.72 25.87 20.17
C ILE A 94 5.16 25.41 20.32
N SER A 95 5.52 24.85 21.48
CA SER A 95 6.79 24.13 21.62
C SER A 95 6.66 22.76 20.98
N SER A 96 7.03 22.64 19.71
CA SER A 96 7.35 21.35 19.13
C SER A 96 8.68 20.89 19.73
N PHE A 97 8.67 19.77 20.43
CA PHE A 97 9.92 19.14 20.89
C PHE A 97 10.43 18.25 19.76
N ASN A 98 11.63 18.58 19.28
CA ASN A 98 12.35 17.74 18.32
C ASN A 98 13.33 16.85 19.07
N HIS A 99 13.18 15.54 18.93
CA HIS A 99 14.06 14.54 19.52
C HIS A 99 14.74 13.73 18.41
N GLN A 100 16.04 13.53 18.55
CA GLN A 100 16.81 12.71 17.62
C GLN A 100 17.10 11.35 18.21
N TYR A 101 16.96 10.32 17.38
CA TYR A 101 17.24 8.93 17.72
C TYR A 101 18.13 8.30 16.66
N PHE A 102 19.16 7.59 17.10
CA PHE A 102 20.00 6.80 16.20
C PHE A 102 19.63 5.33 16.32
N ILE A 103 19.31 4.70 15.20
CA ILE A 103 18.98 3.28 15.13
C ILE A 103 20.10 2.57 14.40
N ASN A 104 20.78 1.67 15.08
CA ASN A 104 21.90 0.91 14.50
C ASN A 104 21.40 -0.14 13.53
N PHE A 105 22.08 -0.30 12.39
CA PHE A 105 21.97 -1.47 11.54
C PHE A 105 22.60 -2.69 12.22
N PHE A 106 22.19 -3.89 11.80
CA PHE A 106 22.77 -5.14 12.31
C PHE A 106 24.14 -5.40 11.72
N VAL A 107 24.37 -4.95 10.48
CA VAL A 107 25.65 -5.03 9.77
C VAL A 107 25.89 -3.68 9.09
N PRO A 108 27.15 -3.19 9.05
CA PRO A 108 27.47 -1.95 8.34
C PRO A 108 27.12 -2.02 6.85
N ILE A 109 26.66 -0.90 6.30
CA ILE A 109 26.25 -0.75 4.91
C ILE A 109 27.44 -0.35 4.06
N SER A 110 27.61 -1.02 2.91
CA SER A 110 28.63 -0.70 1.90
C SER A 110 28.04 -0.19 0.57
N ASP A 111 26.78 -0.55 0.26
CA ASP A 111 26.11 -0.29 -1.01
C ASP A 111 24.59 -0.21 -0.85
N SER A 112 23.88 0.10 -1.94
CA SER A 112 22.41 0.24 -1.91
C SER A 112 21.69 -1.07 -1.64
N GLU A 113 22.28 -2.21 -1.99
CA GLU A 113 21.67 -3.52 -1.73
C GLU A 113 21.69 -3.85 -0.25
N THR A 114 22.86 -3.70 0.40
CA THR A 114 23.00 -3.86 1.85
C THR A 114 22.15 -2.86 2.63
N LEU A 115 21.94 -1.63 2.11
CA LEU A 115 21.02 -0.66 2.71
C LEU A 115 19.57 -1.20 2.76
N HIS A 116 19.08 -1.73 1.65
CA HIS A 116 17.75 -2.32 1.59
C HIS A 116 17.61 -3.55 2.49
N GLU A 117 18.61 -4.42 2.50
CA GLU A 117 18.61 -5.60 3.39
C GLU A 117 18.58 -5.20 4.87
N GLN A 118 19.37 -4.20 5.26
CA GLN A 118 19.39 -3.73 6.65
C GLN A 118 18.07 -3.05 7.04
N TYR A 119 17.48 -2.27 6.14
CA TYR A 119 16.15 -1.70 6.37
C TYR A 119 15.08 -2.78 6.60
N ILE A 120 15.04 -3.82 5.76
CA ILE A 120 14.12 -4.96 5.92
C ILE A 120 14.40 -5.70 7.22
N SER A 121 15.65 -5.90 7.58
CA SER A 121 16.07 -6.57 8.82
C SER A 121 15.61 -5.78 10.06
N LEU A 122 15.73 -4.45 10.03
CA LEU A 122 15.21 -3.57 11.08
C LEU A 122 13.68 -3.69 11.18
N LEU A 123 12.99 -3.69 10.05
CA LEU A 123 11.53 -3.79 10.00
C LEU A 123 11.05 -5.10 10.61
N GLN A 124 11.65 -6.22 10.24
CA GLN A 124 11.34 -7.55 10.78
C GLN A 124 11.61 -7.64 12.29
N SER A 125 12.75 -7.14 12.73
CA SER A 125 13.12 -7.14 14.14
C SER A 125 12.20 -6.24 14.97
N SER A 126 11.82 -5.06 14.44
CA SER A 126 10.87 -4.16 15.08
C SER A 126 9.50 -4.82 15.23
N ALA A 127 8.98 -5.41 14.16
CA ALA A 127 7.70 -6.10 14.19
C ALA A 127 7.69 -7.26 15.21
N THR A 128 8.78 -8.04 15.26
CA THR A 128 8.94 -9.13 16.24
C THR A 128 8.93 -8.60 17.68
N LYS A 129 9.70 -7.55 17.97
CA LYS A 129 9.78 -6.95 19.32
C LYS A 129 8.46 -6.35 19.77
N LEU A 130 7.68 -5.78 18.84
CA LEU A 130 6.38 -5.17 19.14
C LEU A 130 5.21 -6.17 19.09
N GLY A 131 5.49 -7.47 18.87
CA GLY A 131 4.46 -8.50 18.74
C GLY A 131 3.57 -8.32 17.49
N LYS A 132 4.05 -7.55 16.49
CA LYS A 132 3.36 -7.37 15.23
C LYS A 132 3.73 -8.48 14.24
N ARG A 133 2.87 -8.71 13.25
CA ARG A 133 3.14 -9.68 12.19
C ARG A 133 4.37 -9.28 11.38
N THR A 134 5.33 -10.17 11.25
CA THR A 134 6.55 -9.93 10.45
C THR A 134 6.29 -10.17 8.97
N ILE A 135 6.90 -9.37 8.11
CA ILE A 135 7.02 -9.69 6.69
C ILE A 135 8.03 -10.83 6.57
N LYS A 136 7.54 -12.01 6.18
CA LYS A 136 8.43 -13.15 5.96
C LYS A 136 8.94 -13.09 4.53
N LEU A 137 10.25 -12.99 4.36
CA LEU A 137 10.90 -13.31 3.09
C LEU A 137 10.82 -14.84 2.93
N HIS A 138 9.83 -15.32 2.22
CA HIS A 138 9.69 -16.73 1.87
C HIS A 138 9.62 -16.85 0.37
N GLU A 139 10.63 -17.45 -0.21
CA GLU A 139 10.50 -17.97 -1.55
C GLU A 139 9.38 -19.00 -1.54
N GLN A 140 8.35 -18.73 -2.32
CA GLN A 140 7.24 -19.64 -2.52
C GLN A 140 7.04 -19.85 -4.02
N HIS A 141 6.64 -21.03 -4.39
CA HIS A 141 6.38 -21.37 -5.77
C HIS A 141 4.90 -21.66 -5.97
N PHE A 142 4.30 -20.90 -6.85
CA PHE A 142 2.98 -21.19 -7.39
C PHE A 142 3.17 -21.97 -8.70
N ARG A 143 2.16 -22.70 -9.12
CA ARG A 143 2.19 -23.44 -10.40
C ARG A 143 0.94 -23.09 -11.19
N VAL A 144 1.12 -22.68 -12.42
CA VAL A 144 0.03 -22.31 -13.33
C VAL A 144 -0.83 -23.53 -13.65
N ILE A 145 -2.13 -23.38 -13.51
CA ILE A 145 -3.14 -24.36 -13.95
C ILE A 145 -3.76 -23.90 -15.26
N ASP A 146 -4.16 -22.61 -15.31
CA ASP A 146 -4.85 -22.03 -16.47
C ASP A 146 -4.68 -20.50 -16.49
N GLY A 147 -5.01 -19.86 -17.61
CA GLY A 147 -5.02 -18.42 -17.74
C GLY A 147 -6.01 -17.96 -18.81
N TYR A 148 -6.84 -16.95 -18.46
CA TYR A 148 -7.86 -16.42 -19.36
C TYR A 148 -8.27 -14.98 -18.98
N TYR A 149 -8.87 -14.27 -19.93
CA TYR A 149 -9.42 -12.94 -19.68
C TYR A 149 -10.78 -13.04 -18.95
N VAL A 150 -10.94 -12.24 -17.88
CA VAL A 150 -12.18 -12.11 -17.10
C VAL A 150 -12.89 -10.79 -17.36
N SER A 151 -12.20 -9.82 -17.94
CA SER A 151 -12.73 -8.59 -18.54
C SER A 151 -11.81 -8.21 -19.71
N PRO A 152 -12.09 -7.19 -20.50
CA PRO A 152 -11.28 -6.88 -21.69
C PRO A 152 -9.78 -6.83 -21.45
N ASN A 153 -9.34 -6.21 -20.34
CA ASN A 153 -7.92 -6.03 -20.04
C ASN A 153 -7.49 -6.70 -18.71
N MET A 154 -8.33 -7.50 -18.06
CA MET A 154 -7.95 -8.22 -16.85
C MET A 154 -7.75 -9.71 -17.14
N TYR A 155 -6.52 -10.17 -17.01
CA TYR A 155 -6.12 -11.56 -17.24
C TYR A 155 -5.99 -12.29 -15.91
N ARG A 156 -6.72 -13.38 -15.75
CA ARG A 156 -6.71 -14.24 -14.56
C ARG A 156 -5.79 -15.40 -14.76
N LEU A 157 -4.84 -15.57 -13.86
CA LEU A 157 -4.07 -16.79 -13.68
C LEU A 157 -4.76 -17.65 -12.61
N VAL A 158 -5.04 -18.88 -12.92
CA VAL A 158 -5.42 -19.92 -11.97
C VAL A 158 -4.17 -20.72 -11.62
N VAL A 159 -3.87 -20.81 -10.35
CA VAL A 159 -2.61 -21.42 -9.88
C VAL A 159 -2.85 -22.41 -8.74
N THR A 160 -2.02 -23.44 -8.66
CA THR A 160 -1.81 -24.17 -7.41
C THR A 160 -0.87 -23.34 -6.55
N ALA A 161 -1.21 -23.19 -5.30
CA ALA A 161 -0.49 -22.33 -4.36
C ALA A 161 0.08 -23.15 -3.19
N PRO A 162 1.08 -22.63 -2.45
CA PRO A 162 1.55 -23.24 -1.21
C PRO A 162 0.44 -23.38 -0.16
N ASP A 163 0.50 -24.42 0.66
CA ASP A 163 -0.53 -24.73 1.67
C ASP A 163 -0.70 -23.67 2.76
N ASN A 164 0.29 -22.83 2.95
CA ASN A 164 0.36 -21.81 4.00
C ASN A 164 -0.11 -20.41 3.57
N ILE A 165 -0.63 -20.26 2.35
CA ILE A 165 -1.18 -18.96 1.93
C ILE A 165 -2.49 -18.66 2.66
N PRO A 166 -2.81 -17.36 2.87
CA PRO A 166 -4.07 -16.99 3.52
C PRO A 166 -5.26 -17.24 2.59
N LEU A 167 -6.25 -18.03 3.05
CA LEU A 167 -7.43 -18.35 2.25
C LEU A 167 -8.51 -17.26 2.29
N ASN A 168 -8.63 -16.58 3.44
CA ASN A 168 -9.73 -15.63 3.70
C ASN A 168 -9.21 -14.29 4.23
N HIS A 169 -8.07 -13.84 3.75
CA HIS A 169 -7.50 -12.55 4.14
C HIS A 169 -7.85 -11.52 3.07
N PRO A 170 -8.69 -10.53 3.38
CA PRO A 170 -9.01 -9.48 2.43
C PRO A 170 -7.77 -8.63 2.17
N GLY A 171 -7.49 -8.36 0.90
CA GLY A 171 -6.35 -7.55 0.50
C GLY A 171 -4.98 -8.17 0.82
N TYR A 172 -4.59 -9.19 0.09
CA TYR A 172 -3.28 -9.82 0.21
C TYR A 172 -2.57 -9.83 -1.15
N ALA A 173 -1.28 -9.50 -1.16
CA ALA A 173 -0.49 -9.47 -2.38
C ALA A 173 0.81 -10.24 -2.24
N TYR A 174 1.36 -10.69 -3.36
CA TYR A 174 2.67 -11.30 -3.47
C TYR A 174 3.55 -10.55 -4.45
N LEU A 175 4.84 -10.44 -4.13
CA LEU A 175 5.85 -9.95 -5.05
C LEU A 175 6.33 -11.11 -5.91
N PHE A 176 5.89 -11.14 -7.16
CA PHE A 176 6.25 -12.15 -8.15
C PHE A 176 7.53 -11.76 -8.89
N GLU A 177 8.36 -12.77 -9.13
CA GLU A 177 9.50 -12.67 -10.00
C GLU A 177 9.04 -12.97 -11.44
N LEU A 178 9.20 -11.98 -12.33
CA LEU A 178 8.83 -12.11 -13.73
C LEU A 178 10.02 -12.74 -14.47
N ASN A 179 10.02 -14.07 -14.61
CA ASN A 179 11.13 -14.79 -15.20
C ASN A 179 11.49 -14.25 -16.58
N SER A 180 12.72 -13.79 -16.71
CA SER A 180 13.32 -13.36 -17.97
C SER A 180 13.75 -14.54 -18.87
N ASP A 181 13.85 -15.76 -18.32
CA ASP A 181 14.46 -16.90 -19.00
C ASP A 181 13.74 -17.35 -20.29
N VAL A 182 12.45 -17.02 -20.44
CA VAL A 182 11.69 -17.27 -21.67
C VAL A 182 11.96 -16.21 -22.74
N PHE A 183 12.41 -15.00 -22.34
CA PHE A 183 12.67 -13.86 -23.23
C PHE A 183 14.16 -13.65 -23.55
N SER A 184 15.08 -14.17 -22.73
CA SER A 184 16.53 -14.03 -22.93
C SER A 184 17.07 -14.80 -24.13
N THR A 185 16.29 -15.73 -24.71
CA THR A 185 16.68 -16.49 -25.90
C THR A 185 16.53 -15.70 -27.20
N ILE A 186 15.90 -14.51 -27.18
CA ILE A 186 15.62 -13.73 -28.42
C ILE A 186 16.57 -12.53 -28.58
N ASN A 187 17.15 -12.04 -27.51
CA ASN A 187 18.08 -10.89 -27.57
C ASN A 187 19.40 -11.23 -26.87
N ASN A 188 20.35 -11.74 -27.67
CA ASN A 188 21.78 -11.74 -27.31
C ASN A 188 22.24 -10.29 -27.25
N GLU A 189 22.25 -9.66 -26.05
CA GLU A 189 23.21 -8.58 -25.77
C GLU A 189 23.01 -8.05 -24.33
N SER A 190 24.11 -8.13 -23.58
CA SER A 190 24.53 -7.41 -22.36
C SER A 190 24.56 -8.23 -21.08
N GLU A 191 25.75 -8.68 -20.76
CA GLU A 191 26.28 -8.94 -19.42
C GLU A 191 26.31 -7.62 -18.68
N ASP A 192 25.28 -7.29 -17.87
CA ASP A 192 25.44 -6.49 -16.67
C ASP A 192 24.15 -6.44 -15.83
N ASN A 193 24.22 -6.92 -14.59
CA ASN A 193 23.24 -6.73 -13.51
C ASN A 193 21.78 -7.19 -13.76
N ASP A 194 21.55 -8.41 -14.12
CA ASP A 194 20.20 -8.99 -14.23
C ASP A 194 19.56 -9.29 -12.86
N LYS A 195 19.14 -8.25 -12.14
CA LYS A 195 18.14 -8.47 -11.08
C LYS A 195 16.82 -8.82 -11.74
N PRO A 196 16.17 -9.94 -11.36
CA PRO A 196 14.90 -10.32 -11.95
C PRO A 196 13.86 -9.23 -11.75
N LEU A 197 13.11 -8.92 -12.81
CA LEU A 197 12.03 -7.96 -12.72
C LEU A 197 10.95 -8.49 -11.78
N GLN A 198 10.54 -7.67 -10.81
CA GLN A 198 9.56 -8.06 -9.79
C GLN A 198 8.36 -7.14 -9.80
N ARG A 199 7.16 -7.70 -9.62
CA ARG A 199 5.91 -6.95 -9.52
C ARG A 199 4.99 -7.54 -8.46
N TYR A 200 4.30 -6.65 -7.75
CA TYR A 200 3.23 -7.07 -6.84
C TYR A 200 1.95 -7.35 -7.61
N TYR A 201 1.33 -8.49 -7.30
CA TYR A 201 -0.02 -8.81 -7.73
C TYR A 201 -0.86 -9.29 -6.55
N THR A 202 -2.12 -8.92 -6.59
CA THR A 202 -3.08 -9.29 -5.55
C THR A 202 -3.41 -10.78 -5.63
N LEU A 203 -3.38 -11.45 -4.48
CA LEU A 203 -4.03 -12.74 -4.29
C LEU A 203 -5.54 -12.50 -4.31
N ARG A 204 -6.13 -12.59 -5.52
CA ARG A 204 -7.52 -12.23 -5.75
C ARG A 204 -8.50 -13.10 -4.99
N LYS A 205 -8.20 -14.39 -4.90
CA LYS A 205 -8.96 -15.39 -4.16
C LYS A 205 -8.09 -16.61 -3.92
N ALA A 206 -8.27 -17.28 -2.78
CA ALA A 206 -7.64 -18.57 -2.53
C ALA A 206 -8.64 -19.51 -1.86
N TRP A 207 -8.56 -20.79 -2.21
CA TRP A 207 -9.45 -21.81 -1.66
C TRP A 207 -8.74 -23.16 -1.63
N ARG A 208 -9.25 -24.09 -0.82
CA ARG A 208 -8.81 -25.47 -0.86
C ARG A 208 -9.73 -26.24 -1.81
N ASP A 209 -9.14 -26.82 -2.84
CA ASP A 209 -9.89 -27.64 -3.80
C ASP A 209 -10.43 -28.89 -3.09
N PRO A 210 -11.75 -29.16 -3.14
CA PRO A 210 -12.37 -30.26 -2.41
C PRO A 210 -11.96 -31.66 -2.94
N ILE A 211 -11.46 -31.74 -4.17
CA ILE A 211 -11.10 -33.02 -4.80
C ILE A 211 -9.64 -33.35 -4.54
N SER A 212 -8.74 -32.44 -4.88
CA SER A 212 -7.29 -32.66 -4.77
C SER A 212 -6.73 -32.31 -3.39
N ALA A 213 -7.52 -31.62 -2.54
CA ALA A 213 -7.10 -31.04 -1.27
C ALA A 213 -5.95 -30.02 -1.39
N SER A 214 -5.48 -29.72 -2.60
CA SER A 214 -4.48 -28.67 -2.85
C SER A 214 -5.08 -27.27 -2.67
N VAL A 215 -4.23 -26.32 -2.34
CA VAL A 215 -4.65 -24.92 -2.34
C VAL A 215 -4.55 -24.38 -3.76
N GLN A 216 -5.64 -23.80 -4.23
CA GLN A 216 -5.72 -23.08 -5.50
C GLN A 216 -5.94 -21.59 -5.25
N ALA A 217 -5.52 -20.76 -6.20
CA ALA A 217 -5.70 -19.33 -6.11
C ALA A 217 -5.91 -18.67 -7.47
N TRP A 218 -6.48 -17.47 -7.44
CA TRP A 218 -6.53 -16.54 -8.56
C TRP A 218 -5.56 -15.39 -8.34
N ILE A 219 -4.85 -15.05 -9.41
CA ILE A 219 -4.02 -13.86 -9.50
C ILE A 219 -4.48 -13.11 -10.73
N ASP A 220 -5.02 -11.91 -10.56
CA ASP A 220 -5.53 -11.12 -11.67
C ASP A 220 -4.52 -10.03 -12.03
N VAL A 221 -4.19 -9.94 -13.30
CA VAL A 221 -3.17 -9.05 -13.86
C VAL A 221 -3.83 -8.12 -14.87
N TYR A 222 -3.70 -6.81 -14.66
CA TYR A 222 -4.11 -5.82 -15.66
C TYR A 222 -3.12 -5.85 -16.82
N VAL A 223 -3.63 -6.11 -18.01
CA VAL A 223 -2.87 -6.28 -19.24
C VAL A 223 -3.23 -5.18 -20.23
N HIS A 224 -2.37 -4.22 -20.37
CA HIS A 224 -2.52 -3.12 -21.32
C HIS A 224 -1.24 -2.96 -22.15
N GLY A 225 -1.40 -2.73 -23.43
CA GLY A 225 -0.26 -2.51 -24.33
C GLY A 225 0.81 -3.61 -24.25
N ASP A 226 2.05 -3.20 -24.46
CA ASP A 226 3.25 -4.07 -24.43
C ASP A 226 4.01 -3.83 -23.10
N THR A 227 3.44 -4.27 -21.99
CA THR A 227 4.04 -4.13 -20.67
C THR A 227 4.68 -5.43 -20.18
N PRO A 228 5.80 -5.36 -19.42
CA PRO A 228 6.47 -6.57 -18.94
C PRO A 228 5.56 -7.49 -18.12
N GLY A 229 4.70 -6.93 -17.27
CA GLY A 229 3.75 -7.71 -16.47
C GLY A 229 2.66 -8.38 -17.30
N GLY A 230 2.10 -7.66 -18.27
CA GLY A 230 1.11 -8.21 -19.20
C GLY A 230 1.69 -9.30 -20.08
N ASN A 231 2.90 -9.10 -20.63
CA ASN A 231 3.59 -10.08 -21.43
C ASN A 231 3.91 -11.34 -20.62
N TRP A 232 4.45 -11.15 -19.41
CA TRP A 232 4.69 -12.26 -18.50
C TRP A 232 3.41 -13.07 -18.25
N ALA A 233 2.32 -12.44 -17.86
CA ALA A 233 1.08 -13.15 -17.55
C ALA A 233 0.55 -13.96 -18.74
N ARG A 234 0.61 -13.38 -19.97
CA ARG A 234 0.18 -14.06 -21.20
C ARG A 234 1.12 -15.18 -21.64
N SER A 235 2.40 -15.13 -21.28
CA SER A 235 3.38 -16.16 -21.66
C SER A 235 3.32 -17.41 -20.79
N LEU A 236 2.67 -17.33 -19.63
CA LEU A 236 2.58 -18.45 -18.70
C LEU A 236 1.63 -19.53 -19.24
N VAL A 237 2.12 -20.77 -19.22
CA VAL A 237 1.33 -21.95 -19.64
C VAL A 237 1.18 -22.93 -18.48
N CYS A 238 0.19 -23.82 -18.59
CA CYS A 238 -0.08 -24.85 -17.58
C CYS A 238 1.18 -25.64 -17.21
N GLY A 239 1.40 -25.81 -15.90
CA GLY A 239 2.54 -26.50 -15.33
C GLY A 239 3.75 -25.62 -15.02
N MET A 240 3.83 -24.39 -15.54
CA MET A 240 4.94 -23.48 -15.25
C MET A 240 4.97 -23.08 -13.79
N PRO A 241 6.16 -23.10 -13.13
CA PRO A 241 6.33 -22.53 -11.79
C PRO A 241 6.41 -21.01 -11.85
N ILE A 242 5.83 -20.35 -10.88
CA ILE A 242 5.97 -18.91 -10.65
C ILE A 242 6.56 -18.72 -9.26
N LYS A 243 7.66 -18.00 -9.17
CA LYS A 243 8.35 -17.70 -7.91
C LYS A 243 7.84 -16.40 -7.31
N THR A 244 7.66 -16.40 -5.99
CA THR A 244 7.46 -15.18 -5.21
C THR A 244 8.59 -15.00 -4.20
N VAL A 245 8.95 -13.76 -3.92
CA VAL A 245 10.05 -13.44 -2.99
C VAL A 245 9.54 -12.95 -1.63
N ARG A 246 8.34 -12.42 -1.58
CA ARG A 246 7.68 -12.00 -0.33
C ARG A 246 6.17 -11.84 -0.50
N ASP A 247 5.49 -11.82 0.62
CA ASP A 247 4.07 -11.52 0.73
C ASP A 247 3.84 -10.12 1.32
N TYR A 248 2.66 -9.56 1.06
CA TYR A 248 2.27 -8.27 1.58
C TYR A 248 0.77 -8.27 1.95
N PRO A 249 0.44 -8.32 3.27
CA PRO A 249 -0.92 -8.10 3.72
C PRO A 249 -1.27 -6.61 3.62
N GLU A 250 -2.39 -6.30 2.99
CA GLU A 250 -2.93 -4.95 2.95
C GLU A 250 -3.39 -4.52 4.35
N LYS A 251 -3.20 -3.22 4.66
CA LYS A 251 -3.74 -2.61 5.88
C LYS A 251 -5.21 -2.26 5.64
N VAL A 252 -6.12 -3.11 6.07
CA VAL A 252 -7.55 -2.98 5.81
C VAL A 252 -8.42 -3.06 7.08
N GLU A 253 -7.81 -3.24 8.24
CA GLU A 253 -8.48 -3.38 9.52
C GLU A 253 -9.36 -2.17 9.87
N HIS A 254 -8.96 -0.96 9.44
CA HIS A 254 -9.73 0.26 9.66
C HIS A 254 -11.07 0.28 8.90
N LEU A 255 -11.26 -0.60 7.90
CA LEU A 255 -12.49 -0.69 7.09
C LEU A 255 -13.63 -1.47 7.75
N THR A 256 -13.41 -2.05 8.93
CA THR A 256 -14.39 -2.89 9.60
C THR A 256 -15.55 -2.13 10.25
N GLU A 257 -15.47 -0.80 10.32
CA GLU A 257 -16.50 0.06 10.92
C GLU A 257 -16.63 1.40 10.19
N GLY A 258 -17.77 2.06 10.38
CA GLY A 258 -18.06 3.36 9.78
C GLY A 258 -18.32 3.31 8.27
N GLN A 259 -18.68 4.44 7.69
CA GLN A 259 -18.89 4.53 6.24
C GLN A 259 -17.55 4.59 5.52
N CYS A 260 -17.30 3.63 4.64
CA CYS A 260 -16.05 3.49 3.91
C CYS A 260 -16.13 4.03 2.48
N LEU A 261 -14.99 4.53 1.99
CA LEU A 261 -14.73 4.87 0.60
C LEU A 261 -13.56 4.02 0.10
N LEU A 262 -13.78 3.29 -1.00
CA LEU A 262 -12.74 2.54 -1.71
C LEU A 262 -12.43 3.25 -3.03
N ILE A 263 -11.16 3.47 -3.34
CA ILE A 263 -10.71 4.14 -4.57
C ILE A 263 -9.69 3.24 -5.28
N CYS A 264 -9.94 2.93 -6.56
CA CYS A 264 -9.08 2.03 -7.33
C CYS A 264 -8.94 2.46 -8.79
N ASP A 265 -7.80 2.15 -9.37
CA ASP A 265 -7.60 2.04 -10.81
C ASP A 265 -7.61 0.55 -11.24
N GLU A 266 -7.32 0.28 -12.51
CA GLU A 266 -7.32 -1.09 -13.04
C GLU A 266 -6.35 -2.01 -12.30
N THR A 267 -5.21 -1.48 -11.85
CA THR A 267 -4.18 -2.27 -11.16
C THR A 267 -4.62 -2.70 -9.77
N SER A 268 -5.49 -1.94 -9.15
CA SER A 268 -6.02 -2.16 -7.81
C SER A 268 -7.46 -2.70 -7.77
N LEU A 269 -8.14 -2.79 -8.93
CA LEU A 269 -9.44 -3.49 -9.05
C LEU A 269 -9.45 -4.88 -8.40
N PRO A 270 -8.40 -5.73 -8.58
CA PRO A 270 -8.38 -7.05 -7.93
C PRO A 270 -8.41 -6.99 -6.40
N THR A 271 -7.77 -5.98 -5.81
CA THR A 271 -7.80 -5.78 -4.36
C THR A 271 -9.18 -5.34 -3.88
N VAL A 272 -9.79 -4.35 -4.55
CA VAL A 272 -11.16 -3.91 -4.21
C VAL A 272 -12.15 -5.05 -4.39
N ALA A 273 -12.04 -5.82 -5.46
CA ALA A 273 -12.89 -7.00 -5.68
C ALA A 273 -12.75 -8.03 -4.55
N ASN A 274 -11.52 -8.30 -4.09
CA ASN A 274 -11.29 -9.20 -2.95
C ASN A 274 -11.90 -8.62 -1.65
N LEU A 275 -11.74 -7.30 -1.41
CA LEU A 275 -12.35 -6.63 -0.26
C LEU A 275 -13.88 -6.74 -0.28
N LEU A 276 -14.52 -6.50 -1.41
CA LEU A 276 -15.98 -6.55 -1.56
C LEU A 276 -16.53 -7.97 -1.35
N GLU A 277 -15.87 -9.00 -1.88
CA GLU A 277 -16.28 -10.40 -1.67
C GLU A 277 -16.10 -10.88 -0.22
N ASN A 278 -15.19 -10.26 0.54
CA ASN A 278 -14.91 -10.56 1.94
C ASN A 278 -15.32 -9.43 2.89
N TRP A 279 -16.23 -8.56 2.48
CA TRP A 279 -16.62 -7.38 3.24
C TRP A 279 -17.28 -7.75 4.56
N GLN A 280 -16.76 -7.22 5.68
CA GLN A 280 -17.24 -7.54 7.03
C GLN A 280 -17.99 -6.37 7.70
N ASN A 281 -17.79 -5.13 7.21
CA ASN A 281 -18.46 -3.97 7.75
C ASN A 281 -19.96 -4.02 7.41
N PRO A 282 -20.87 -3.79 8.38
CA PRO A 282 -22.31 -3.79 8.13
C PRO A 282 -22.79 -2.70 7.17
N LEU A 283 -22.00 -1.62 6.98
CA LEU A 283 -22.30 -0.56 6.02
C LEU A 283 -21.66 -0.85 4.67
N PRO A 284 -22.40 -0.77 3.56
CA PRO A 284 -21.82 -0.93 2.23
C PRO A 284 -20.83 0.22 1.92
N PRO A 285 -19.68 -0.07 1.34
CA PRO A 285 -18.72 0.96 0.97
C PRO A 285 -19.17 1.73 -0.27
N LEU A 286 -18.83 3.01 -0.36
CA LEU A 286 -18.81 3.73 -1.63
C LEU A 286 -17.55 3.34 -2.39
N VAL A 287 -17.65 3.06 -3.69
CA VAL A 287 -16.53 2.68 -4.55
C VAL A 287 -16.35 3.72 -5.65
N ILE A 288 -15.14 4.21 -5.84
CA ILE A 288 -14.75 5.02 -7.02
C ILE A 288 -13.73 4.20 -7.80
N ALA A 289 -14.11 3.74 -8.98
CA ALA A 289 -13.25 3.02 -9.89
C ALA A 289 -12.85 3.91 -11.07
N ILE A 290 -11.58 3.86 -11.44
CA ILE A 290 -10.98 4.64 -12.51
C ILE A 290 -10.47 3.65 -13.56
N THR A 291 -10.87 3.80 -14.82
CA THR A 291 -10.39 2.97 -15.93
C THR A 291 -10.09 3.82 -17.15
N GLU A 292 -9.13 3.41 -17.96
CA GLU A 292 -8.87 3.99 -19.29
C GLU A 292 -9.94 3.54 -20.28
N GLU A 293 -10.23 2.22 -20.30
CA GLU A 293 -11.28 1.66 -21.13
C GLU A 293 -12.58 1.51 -20.32
N PRO A 294 -13.70 2.07 -20.85
CA PRO A 294 -14.99 2.02 -20.14
C PRO A 294 -15.46 0.60 -19.79
N GLU A 295 -15.13 -0.37 -20.64
CA GLU A 295 -15.54 -1.76 -20.52
C GLU A 295 -14.85 -2.51 -19.39
N ASP A 296 -13.69 -2.03 -18.91
CA ASP A 296 -12.95 -2.68 -17.82
C ASP A 296 -13.70 -2.67 -16.49
N ILE A 297 -14.65 -1.76 -16.32
CA ILE A 297 -15.54 -1.76 -15.16
C ILE A 297 -16.35 -3.05 -15.04
N SER A 298 -16.54 -3.79 -16.15
CA SER A 298 -17.24 -5.09 -16.17
C SER A 298 -16.57 -6.12 -15.25
N TYR A 299 -15.29 -5.92 -14.91
CA TYR A 299 -14.61 -6.74 -13.92
C TYR A 299 -15.30 -6.75 -12.55
N LEU A 300 -15.91 -5.65 -12.13
CA LEU A 300 -16.66 -5.59 -10.87
C LEU A 300 -18.06 -6.24 -10.98
N HIS A 301 -18.59 -6.46 -12.19
CA HIS A 301 -19.88 -7.10 -12.39
C HIS A 301 -19.85 -8.63 -12.24
N ILE A 302 -18.66 -9.24 -12.20
CA ILE A 302 -18.50 -10.71 -12.04
C ILE A 302 -18.25 -11.13 -10.59
N LEU A 303 -18.36 -10.20 -9.62
CA LEU A 303 -18.07 -10.47 -8.22
C LEU A 303 -19.20 -11.30 -7.58
N ASN A 304 -18.80 -12.16 -6.65
CA ASN A 304 -19.73 -12.85 -5.76
C ASN A 304 -19.72 -12.12 -4.41
N LEU A 305 -20.51 -11.06 -4.31
CA LEU A 305 -20.58 -10.21 -3.12
C LEU A 305 -21.08 -10.97 -1.90
N CYS A 306 -20.66 -10.54 -0.71
CA CYS A 306 -21.17 -11.11 0.53
C CYS A 306 -22.68 -10.79 0.67
N GLN A 307 -23.43 -11.73 1.27
CA GLN A 307 -24.89 -11.63 1.39
C GLN A 307 -25.41 -10.34 2.01
N HIS A 308 -24.69 -9.75 2.96
CA HIS A 308 -25.12 -8.51 3.61
C HIS A 308 -24.92 -7.24 2.77
N LEU A 309 -24.16 -7.29 1.67
CA LEU A 309 -24.09 -6.20 0.68
C LEU A 309 -25.27 -6.20 -0.29
N GLY A 310 -26.12 -7.23 -0.24
CA GLY A 310 -27.28 -7.37 -1.11
C GLY A 310 -26.94 -8.06 -2.45
N HIS A 311 -27.87 -7.93 -3.41
CA HIS A 311 -27.66 -8.45 -4.76
C HIS A 311 -26.65 -7.58 -5.52
N ASP A 312 -25.72 -8.20 -6.22
CA ASP A 312 -24.59 -7.60 -6.90
C ASP A 312 -24.97 -6.40 -7.79
N GLU A 313 -26.04 -6.52 -8.56
CA GLU A 313 -26.50 -5.45 -9.45
C GLU A 313 -26.97 -4.20 -8.70
N HIS A 314 -27.74 -4.34 -7.63
CA HIS A 314 -28.22 -3.19 -6.84
C HIS A 314 -27.07 -2.53 -6.08
N PHE A 315 -26.15 -3.32 -5.51
CA PHE A 315 -24.99 -2.76 -4.81
C PHE A 315 -24.17 -1.86 -5.74
N LEU A 316 -23.83 -2.35 -6.94
CA LEU A 316 -23.04 -1.60 -7.90
C LEU A 316 -23.75 -0.36 -8.41
N GLN A 317 -25.07 -0.43 -8.68
CA GLN A 317 -25.87 0.74 -9.10
C GLN A 317 -25.85 1.86 -8.05
N ASP A 318 -25.95 1.49 -6.78
CA ASP A 318 -26.10 2.45 -5.70
C ASP A 318 -24.75 2.97 -5.17
N ASN A 319 -23.68 2.18 -5.25
CA ASN A 319 -22.43 2.46 -4.54
C ASN A 319 -21.19 2.58 -5.44
N LEU A 320 -21.29 2.32 -6.74
CA LEU A 320 -20.17 2.44 -7.67
C LEU A 320 -20.24 3.76 -8.45
N LEU A 321 -19.17 4.55 -8.34
CA LEU A 321 -18.90 5.71 -9.17
C LEU A 321 -17.76 5.37 -10.12
N HIS A 322 -17.91 5.66 -11.41
CA HIS A 322 -16.92 5.32 -12.42
C HIS A 322 -16.34 6.57 -13.07
N ILE A 323 -15.02 6.65 -13.13
CA ILE A 323 -14.27 7.67 -13.85
C ILE A 323 -13.58 7.02 -15.05
N ILE A 324 -13.80 7.55 -16.24
CA ILE A 324 -13.04 7.17 -17.43
C ILE A 324 -11.86 8.12 -17.54
N LYS A 325 -10.65 7.57 -17.43
CA LYS A 325 -9.39 8.31 -17.51
C LYS A 325 -9.10 8.69 -18.96
N THR A 326 -8.79 9.95 -19.18
CA THR A 326 -8.31 10.46 -20.49
C THR A 326 -6.98 11.19 -20.26
N PRO A 327 -6.18 11.48 -21.29
CA PRO A 327 -4.91 12.20 -21.12
C PRO A 327 -5.02 13.58 -20.45
N THR A 328 -6.22 14.17 -20.43
CA THR A 328 -6.49 15.47 -19.79
C THR A 328 -7.25 15.35 -18.47
N THR A 329 -7.45 14.14 -17.96
CA THR A 329 -8.19 13.91 -16.72
C THR A 329 -7.29 14.17 -15.52
N GLU A 330 -7.65 15.16 -14.72
CA GLU A 330 -7.05 15.39 -13.39
C GLU A 330 -7.77 14.48 -12.40
N ILE A 331 -7.20 13.30 -12.14
CA ILE A 331 -7.84 12.23 -11.34
C ILE A 331 -8.22 12.68 -9.94
N PRO A 332 -7.34 13.34 -9.14
CA PRO A 332 -7.70 13.80 -7.80
C PRO A 332 -8.90 14.74 -7.79
N GLU A 333 -8.95 15.71 -8.72
CA GLU A 333 -10.03 16.69 -8.84
C GLU A 333 -11.35 16.03 -9.22
N GLN A 334 -11.32 15.05 -10.13
CA GLN A 334 -12.54 14.31 -10.51
C GLN A 334 -13.07 13.44 -9.37
N ILE A 335 -12.20 12.76 -8.64
CA ILE A 335 -12.59 11.98 -7.45
C ILE A 335 -13.31 12.89 -6.45
N ILE A 336 -12.73 14.04 -6.13
CA ILE A 336 -13.31 14.99 -5.17
C ILE A 336 -14.65 15.55 -5.68
N SER A 337 -14.73 15.89 -6.96
CA SER A 337 -15.96 16.39 -7.58
C SER A 337 -17.10 15.38 -7.50
N LEU A 338 -16.84 14.12 -7.88
CA LEU A 338 -17.82 13.03 -7.78
C LEU A 338 -18.22 12.75 -6.34
N LEU A 339 -17.25 12.75 -5.43
CA LEU A 339 -17.51 12.55 -4.01
C LEU A 339 -18.42 13.65 -3.46
N HIS A 340 -18.13 14.91 -3.75
CA HIS A 340 -18.99 16.05 -3.35
C HIS A 340 -20.41 15.92 -3.90
N ALA A 341 -20.56 15.61 -5.19
CA ALA A 341 -21.88 15.41 -5.81
C ALA A 341 -22.66 14.29 -5.10
N ARG A 342 -21.97 13.17 -4.80
CA ARG A 342 -22.62 12.03 -4.11
C ARG A 342 -23.01 12.35 -2.68
N LEU A 343 -22.15 13.02 -1.91
CA LEU A 343 -22.42 13.42 -0.52
C LEU A 343 -23.51 14.51 -0.41
N THR A 344 -23.73 15.28 -1.47
CA THR A 344 -24.84 16.25 -1.54
C THR A 344 -26.18 15.55 -1.71
N THR A 345 -26.21 14.46 -2.47
CA THR A 345 -27.45 13.68 -2.72
C THR A 345 -27.75 12.68 -1.61
N LEU A 346 -26.73 12.10 -1.02
CA LEU A 346 -26.84 11.17 0.10
C LEU A 346 -26.01 11.69 1.28
N PRO A 347 -26.62 11.94 2.43
CA PRO A 347 -25.93 12.49 3.61
C PRO A 347 -25.06 11.41 4.30
N LEU A 348 -24.10 10.85 3.56
CA LEU A 348 -23.14 9.89 4.07
C LEU A 348 -21.97 10.63 4.72
N LYS A 349 -21.56 10.19 5.90
CA LYS A 349 -20.35 10.69 6.55
C LYS A 349 -19.23 9.66 6.35
N ILE A 350 -18.41 9.84 5.32
CA ILE A 350 -17.24 8.99 5.10
C ILE A 350 -16.30 9.14 6.29
N GLY A 351 -16.02 8.02 6.94
CA GLY A 351 -15.14 7.93 8.10
C GLY A 351 -13.84 7.17 7.83
N LYS A 352 -13.81 6.35 6.80
CA LYS A 352 -12.66 5.49 6.46
C LYS A 352 -12.42 5.50 4.96
N VAL A 353 -11.15 5.52 4.55
CA VAL A 353 -10.77 5.49 3.12
C VAL A 353 -9.65 4.48 2.91
N TRP A 354 -9.80 3.64 1.90
CA TRP A 354 -8.72 2.85 1.32
C TRP A 354 -8.64 3.16 -0.16
N GLY A 355 -7.42 3.30 -0.69
CA GLY A 355 -7.23 3.48 -2.13
C GLY A 355 -5.84 3.09 -2.58
N ALA A 356 -5.72 2.76 -3.88
CA ALA A 356 -4.44 2.49 -4.51
C ALA A 356 -4.48 2.90 -5.99
N LEU A 357 -3.50 3.70 -6.39
CA LEU A 357 -3.45 4.36 -7.68
C LEU A 357 -2.01 4.57 -8.14
N GLU A 358 -1.85 5.28 -9.26
CA GLU A 358 -0.58 5.79 -9.77
C GLU A 358 0.07 6.79 -8.80
N ALA A 359 1.41 6.74 -8.69
CA ALA A 359 2.18 7.61 -7.81
C ALA A 359 1.95 9.11 -8.02
N ALA A 360 1.76 9.53 -9.29
CA ALA A 360 1.56 10.93 -9.65
C ALA A 360 0.34 11.55 -8.95
N ASP A 361 -0.74 10.78 -8.79
CA ASP A 361 -2.02 11.24 -8.25
C ASP A 361 -2.09 11.22 -6.72
N ILE A 362 -1.30 10.36 -6.07
CA ILE A 362 -1.45 10.04 -4.65
C ILE A 362 -1.27 11.24 -3.72
N LYS A 363 -0.25 12.07 -3.96
CA LYS A 363 0.05 13.21 -3.07
C LYS A 363 -1.08 14.24 -3.06
N SER A 364 -1.55 14.62 -4.25
CA SER A 364 -2.67 15.56 -4.42
C SER A 364 -3.94 14.97 -3.84
N LEU A 365 -4.25 13.72 -4.15
CA LEU A 365 -5.45 13.04 -3.66
C LEU A 365 -5.49 12.94 -2.13
N ARG A 366 -4.40 12.54 -1.47
CA ARG A 366 -4.32 12.50 0.00
C ARG A 366 -4.59 13.87 0.62
N GLN A 367 -3.99 14.93 0.06
CA GLN A 367 -4.19 16.28 0.55
C GLN A 367 -5.65 16.75 0.40
N GLN A 368 -6.23 16.53 -0.76
CA GLN A 368 -7.60 16.94 -1.06
C GLN A 368 -8.63 16.15 -0.23
N LEU A 369 -8.47 14.83 -0.10
CA LEU A 369 -9.36 14.01 0.74
C LEU A 369 -9.25 14.38 2.22
N LYS A 370 -8.04 14.65 2.72
CA LYS A 370 -7.85 15.12 4.09
C LYS A 370 -8.58 16.45 4.34
N ALA A 371 -8.48 17.39 3.40
CA ALA A 371 -9.17 18.68 3.50
C ALA A 371 -10.70 18.52 3.41
N THR A 372 -11.19 17.62 2.56
CA THR A 372 -12.63 17.41 2.32
C THR A 372 -13.31 16.62 3.43
N LEU A 373 -12.66 15.56 3.93
CA LEU A 373 -13.27 14.61 4.86
C LEU A 373 -12.83 14.82 6.32
N GLY A 374 -11.75 15.55 6.57
CA GLY A 374 -11.21 15.79 7.91
C GLY A 374 -10.66 14.54 8.61
N LEU A 375 -10.24 13.51 7.83
CA LEU A 375 -9.82 12.22 8.36
C LEU A 375 -8.40 12.25 8.91
N SER A 376 -8.17 11.40 9.91
CA SER A 376 -6.84 11.10 10.41
C SER A 376 -6.06 10.22 9.42
N ARG A 377 -4.75 10.10 9.63
CA ARG A 377 -3.90 9.20 8.82
C ARG A 377 -4.27 7.72 8.98
N GLN A 378 -4.73 7.31 10.17
CA GLN A 378 -5.14 5.92 10.42
C GLN A 378 -6.45 5.57 9.71
N ASP A 379 -7.31 6.56 9.49
CA ASP A 379 -8.60 6.40 8.83
C ASP A 379 -8.50 6.51 7.30
N MET A 380 -7.35 6.93 6.77
CA MET A 380 -7.16 7.18 5.35
C MET A 380 -5.85 6.54 4.86
N ILE A 381 -5.95 5.36 4.26
CA ILE A 381 -4.84 4.62 3.68
C ILE A 381 -4.97 4.68 2.16
N ILE A 382 -4.07 5.42 1.51
CA ILE A 382 -3.99 5.53 0.05
C ILE A 382 -2.55 5.20 -0.35
N LYS A 383 -2.38 4.26 -1.28
CA LYS A 383 -1.10 3.66 -1.63
C LYS A 383 -0.72 3.89 -3.09
N VAL A 384 0.56 3.91 -3.33
CA VAL A 384 1.12 3.80 -4.69
C VAL A 384 1.15 2.31 -5.07
N TYR A 385 0.46 1.94 -6.15
CA TYR A 385 0.55 0.60 -6.71
C TYR A 385 1.51 0.55 -7.90
N TRP A 386 1.63 1.65 -8.65
CA TRP A 386 2.51 1.70 -9.81
C TRP A 386 3.03 3.10 -10.09
N ARG A 387 4.00 3.18 -10.96
CA ARG A 387 4.62 4.42 -11.47
C ARG A 387 4.73 4.31 -12.98
N ALA A 388 4.33 5.37 -13.70
CA ALA A 388 4.53 5.49 -15.14
C ALA A 388 6.02 5.67 -15.47
#